data_cfd61a806064e780c3a63b36cbbf674e
#
_entry.id   cfd61a806064e780c3a63b36cbbf674e
#
_cell.length_a   1.000
_cell.length_b   1.000
_cell.length_c   1.000
_cell.angle_alpha   90.00
_cell.angle_beta   90.00
_cell.angle_gamma   90.00
#
_symmetry.space_group_name_H-M   'P 1'
#
loop_
_entity.id
_entity.type
_entity.pdbx_description
1 polymer ?
#
loop_
_entity_poly.entity_id
_entity_poly.type
_entity_poly.pdbx_seq_one_letter_code
_entity_poly.pdbx_strand_id
1 'polypeptide(L)'
;MNNKKQSTKEFSERLKHVVAELGTTGREFSKRAGIGYSTVHNYMHGSSSPTLDNLVLLAKAGNVSIEWLATGQQSSMGITDSDVIYVPFIDHADEMLKLDAQLVEVKGLHSLRAIRVSTDVMTPTFLTGAVLLIDTNDTDLTDNKLVVLKQSGNYLFKRVQVLMDGVRLLSDNDNYPSITVAFEDMKSINVIGTVVMIINKVN
;
A
#
# COMPACT_ATOMS: atom_id res chain seq x y z
N MET A 1 -32.70 -27.95 -10.51
CA MET A 1 -33.34 -27.06 -9.52
C MET A 1 -32.50 -26.87 -8.21
N ASN A 2 -31.48 -27.69 -7.98
CA ASN A 2 -30.69 -27.67 -6.72
C ASN A 2 -29.64 -26.52 -6.64
N ASN A 3 -29.07 -26.11 -7.78
CA ASN A 3 -27.93 -25.15 -7.82
C ASN A 3 -28.31 -23.72 -7.37
N LYS A 4 -29.52 -23.24 -7.72
CA LYS A 4 -29.99 -21.89 -7.39
C LYS A 4 -30.26 -21.69 -5.88
N LYS A 5 -30.78 -22.72 -5.20
CA LYS A 5 -31.02 -22.70 -3.75
C LYS A 5 -29.70 -22.72 -2.96
N GLN A 6 -28.72 -23.45 -3.44
CA GLN A 6 -27.41 -23.54 -2.81
C GLN A 6 -26.65 -22.20 -2.93
N SER A 7 -26.65 -21.59 -4.11
CA SER A 7 -26.04 -20.26 -4.36
C SER A 7 -26.67 -19.16 -3.48
N THR A 8 -27.98 -19.17 -3.28
CA THR A 8 -28.65 -18.18 -2.43
C THR A 8 -28.32 -18.38 -0.96
N LYS A 9 -28.15 -19.62 -0.50
CA LYS A 9 -27.74 -19.91 0.88
C LYS A 9 -26.31 -19.45 1.16
N GLU A 10 -25.38 -19.77 0.27
CA GLU A 10 -23.98 -19.36 0.38
C GLU A 10 -23.83 -17.83 0.38
N PHE A 11 -24.56 -17.13 -0.48
CA PHE A 11 -24.64 -15.68 -0.47
C PHE A 11 -25.15 -15.14 0.89
N SER A 12 -26.22 -15.74 1.44
CA SER A 12 -26.79 -15.29 2.72
C SER A 12 -25.80 -15.45 3.89
N GLU A 13 -24.98 -16.48 3.88
CA GLU A 13 -23.95 -16.73 4.89
C GLU A 13 -22.83 -15.68 4.78
N ARG A 14 -22.38 -15.37 3.56
CA ARG A 14 -21.40 -14.30 3.34
C ARG A 14 -21.92 -12.92 3.77
N LEU A 15 -23.17 -12.61 3.45
CA LEU A 15 -23.78 -11.34 3.86
C LEU A 15 -23.89 -11.23 5.39
N LYS A 16 -24.26 -12.31 6.09
CA LYS A 16 -24.25 -12.33 7.56
C LYS A 16 -22.85 -12.12 8.12
N HIS A 17 -21.85 -12.75 7.53
CA HIS A 17 -20.44 -12.59 7.92
C HIS A 17 -20.01 -11.12 7.81
N VAL A 18 -20.31 -10.46 6.68
CA VAL A 18 -20.01 -9.02 6.47
C VAL A 18 -20.66 -8.14 7.55
N VAL A 19 -21.94 -8.39 7.84
CA VAL A 19 -22.68 -7.60 8.86
C VAL A 19 -22.07 -7.80 10.25
N ALA A 20 -21.67 -9.03 10.58
CA ALA A 20 -21.03 -9.37 11.86
C ALA A 20 -19.62 -8.76 11.98
N GLU A 21 -18.80 -8.84 10.94
CA GLU A 21 -17.46 -8.25 10.88
C GLU A 21 -17.48 -6.72 11.09
N LEU A 22 -18.50 -6.05 10.55
CA LEU A 22 -18.69 -4.61 10.74
C LEU A 22 -19.20 -4.25 12.15
N GLY A 23 -19.52 -5.23 12.99
CA GLY A 23 -20.08 -5.01 14.33
C GLY A 23 -21.44 -4.30 14.32
N THR A 24 -22.23 -4.42 13.22
CA THR A 24 -23.49 -3.70 13.03
C THR A 24 -24.69 -4.67 13.07
N THR A 25 -25.88 -4.11 13.26
CA THR A 25 -27.13 -4.87 13.12
C THR A 25 -27.60 -4.88 11.66
N GLY A 26 -28.38 -5.88 11.26
CA GLY A 26 -28.98 -5.91 9.93
C GLY A 26 -29.81 -4.68 9.58
N ARG A 27 -30.38 -3.99 10.61
CA ARG A 27 -31.15 -2.75 10.43
C ARG A 27 -30.20 -1.55 10.15
N GLU A 28 -29.08 -1.45 10.82
CA GLU A 28 -28.07 -0.42 10.58
C GLU A 28 -27.39 -0.63 9.23
N PHE A 29 -27.05 -1.87 8.92
CA PHE A 29 -26.49 -2.23 7.62
C PHE A 29 -27.45 -1.88 6.47
N SER A 30 -28.76 -2.15 6.62
CA SER A 30 -29.76 -1.80 5.60
C SER A 30 -29.82 -0.28 5.34
N LYS A 31 -29.74 0.54 6.38
CA LYS A 31 -29.64 2.00 6.25
C LYS A 31 -28.36 2.43 5.52
N ARG A 32 -27.23 1.83 5.87
CA ARG A 32 -25.93 2.09 5.22
C ARG A 32 -25.96 1.71 3.73
N ALA A 33 -26.62 0.60 3.39
CA ALA A 33 -26.76 0.15 2.02
C ALA A 33 -27.82 0.92 1.22
N GLY A 34 -28.67 1.72 1.87
CA GLY A 34 -29.80 2.39 1.21
C GLY A 34 -30.89 1.44 0.73
N ILE A 35 -31.00 0.24 1.37
CA ILE A 35 -31.96 -0.82 0.99
C ILE A 35 -32.94 -1.02 2.15
N GLY A 36 -34.21 -1.25 1.84
CA GLY A 36 -35.24 -1.52 2.84
C GLY A 36 -34.87 -2.69 3.76
N TYR A 37 -35.07 -2.56 5.07
CA TYR A 37 -34.73 -3.58 6.05
C TYR A 37 -35.34 -4.96 5.76
N SER A 38 -36.61 -5.02 5.36
CA SER A 38 -37.26 -6.29 5.00
C SER A 38 -36.57 -7.02 3.85
N THR A 39 -36.04 -6.26 2.89
CA THR A 39 -35.29 -6.79 1.74
C THR A 39 -33.96 -7.38 2.19
N VAL A 40 -33.17 -6.61 2.98
CA VAL A 40 -31.88 -7.09 3.53
C VAL A 40 -32.10 -8.30 4.44
N HIS A 41 -33.14 -8.28 5.28
CA HIS A 41 -33.52 -9.41 6.12
C HIS A 41 -33.78 -10.67 5.30
N ASN A 42 -34.56 -10.58 4.19
CA ASN A 42 -34.81 -11.70 3.31
C ASN A 42 -33.52 -12.23 2.65
N TYR A 43 -32.60 -11.35 2.28
CA TYR A 43 -31.28 -11.73 1.77
C TYR A 43 -30.43 -12.47 2.81
N MET A 44 -30.40 -11.97 4.02
CA MET A 44 -29.67 -12.61 5.13
C MET A 44 -30.23 -13.97 5.53
N HIS A 45 -31.53 -14.22 5.28
CA HIS A 45 -32.20 -15.51 5.57
C HIS A 45 -32.26 -16.44 4.36
N GLY A 46 -31.69 -16.04 3.21
CA GLY A 46 -31.70 -16.86 2.01
C GLY A 46 -33.07 -17.05 1.38
N SER A 47 -34.06 -16.19 1.74
CA SER A 47 -35.42 -16.25 1.22
C SER A 47 -35.54 -15.67 -0.20
N SER A 48 -34.58 -14.82 -0.61
CA SER A 48 -34.49 -14.25 -1.95
C SER A 48 -33.02 -13.93 -2.32
N SER A 49 -32.76 -13.84 -3.63
CA SER A 49 -31.47 -13.41 -4.18
C SER A 49 -31.55 -11.92 -4.50
N PRO A 50 -30.43 -11.17 -4.34
CA PRO A 50 -30.39 -9.77 -4.69
C PRO A 50 -30.47 -9.56 -6.21
N THR A 51 -31.05 -8.43 -6.61
CA THR A 51 -30.83 -7.88 -7.96
C THR A 51 -29.38 -7.40 -8.09
N LEU A 52 -28.92 -7.17 -9.33
CA LEU A 52 -27.57 -6.65 -9.56
C LEU A 52 -27.35 -5.31 -8.81
N ASP A 53 -28.32 -4.40 -8.89
CA ASP A 53 -28.22 -3.09 -8.22
C ASP A 53 -28.09 -3.24 -6.70
N ASN A 54 -28.93 -4.11 -6.10
CA ASN A 54 -28.85 -4.36 -4.66
C ASN A 54 -27.55 -5.07 -4.27
N LEU A 55 -27.01 -5.96 -5.11
CA LEU A 55 -25.73 -6.62 -4.86
C LEU A 55 -24.58 -5.61 -4.83
N VAL A 56 -24.58 -4.64 -5.75
CA VAL A 56 -23.60 -3.53 -5.78
C VAL A 56 -23.70 -2.68 -4.51
N LEU A 57 -24.92 -2.31 -4.09
CA LEU A 57 -25.14 -1.52 -2.88
C LEU A 57 -24.71 -2.27 -1.61
N LEU A 58 -24.99 -3.56 -1.51
CA LEU A 58 -24.59 -4.40 -0.38
C LEU A 58 -23.08 -4.56 -0.31
N ALA A 59 -22.42 -4.82 -1.44
CA ALA A 59 -20.98 -4.95 -1.52
C ALA A 59 -20.26 -3.63 -1.09
N LYS A 60 -20.73 -2.49 -1.59
CA LYS A 60 -20.24 -1.16 -1.22
C LYS A 60 -20.46 -0.88 0.28
N ALA A 61 -21.64 -1.17 0.82
CA ALA A 61 -21.93 -0.98 2.23
C ALA A 61 -21.08 -1.89 3.14
N GLY A 62 -20.78 -3.11 2.66
CA GLY A 62 -19.95 -4.09 3.35
C GLY A 62 -18.46 -3.90 3.19
N ASN A 63 -18.03 -2.99 2.31
CA ASN A 63 -16.63 -2.82 1.92
C ASN A 63 -15.98 -4.13 1.42
N VAL A 64 -16.72 -4.89 0.61
CA VAL A 64 -16.28 -6.15 0.00
C VAL A 64 -16.46 -6.11 -1.51
N SER A 65 -15.76 -6.98 -2.26
CA SER A 65 -15.95 -7.06 -3.70
C SER A 65 -17.32 -7.67 -4.05
N ILE A 66 -17.92 -7.21 -5.15
CA ILE A 66 -19.17 -7.75 -5.67
C ILE A 66 -19.02 -9.24 -5.99
N GLU A 67 -17.88 -9.60 -6.57
CA GLU A 67 -17.59 -10.99 -6.95
C GLU A 67 -17.47 -11.89 -5.71
N TRP A 68 -16.74 -11.46 -4.68
CA TRP A 68 -16.65 -12.22 -3.45
C TRP A 68 -18.02 -12.37 -2.78
N LEU A 69 -18.80 -11.30 -2.71
CA LEU A 69 -20.12 -11.35 -2.09
C LEU A 69 -21.05 -12.29 -2.89
N ALA A 70 -20.96 -12.29 -4.22
CA ALA A 70 -21.76 -13.14 -5.09
C ALA A 70 -21.33 -14.60 -5.09
N THR A 71 -20.02 -14.87 -5.18
CA THR A 71 -19.48 -16.21 -5.48
C THR A 71 -18.67 -16.83 -4.35
N GLY A 72 -18.15 -16.02 -3.43
CA GLY A 72 -17.18 -16.41 -2.41
C GLY A 72 -15.73 -16.51 -2.93
N GLN A 73 -15.52 -16.26 -4.22
CA GLN A 73 -14.18 -16.22 -4.80
C GLN A 73 -13.61 -14.82 -4.67
N GLN A 74 -12.38 -14.71 -4.21
CA GLN A 74 -11.64 -13.45 -4.33
C GLN A 74 -11.23 -13.30 -5.78
N SER A 75 -11.55 -12.14 -6.35
CA SER A 75 -11.12 -11.83 -7.72
C SER A 75 -9.61 -11.91 -7.82
N SER A 76 -9.13 -12.88 -8.59
CA SER A 76 -7.74 -12.86 -9.06
C SER A 76 -7.53 -11.80 -10.19
N MET A 77 -8.57 -11.08 -10.56
CA MET A 77 -8.58 -10.05 -11.62
C MET A 77 -9.39 -8.81 -11.25
N GLY A 78 -9.16 -8.25 -10.10
CA GLY A 78 -9.76 -6.96 -9.76
C GLY A 78 -9.00 -6.34 -8.62
N ILE A 79 -8.15 -5.37 -8.90
CA ILE A 79 -7.64 -4.46 -7.90
C ILE A 79 -8.88 -3.81 -7.28
N THR A 80 -9.30 -4.26 -6.09
CA THR A 80 -10.28 -3.52 -5.30
C THR A 80 -9.61 -2.24 -4.82
N ASP A 81 -10.34 -1.15 -4.64
CA ASP A 81 -9.77 0.07 -4.07
C ASP A 81 -9.13 -0.16 -2.69
N SER A 82 -9.44 -1.29 -2.02
CA SER A 82 -8.82 -1.73 -0.78
C SER A 82 -7.40 -2.29 -0.95
N ASP A 83 -7.03 -2.74 -2.16
CA ASP A 83 -5.71 -3.29 -2.45
C ASP A 83 -4.76 -2.23 -3.03
N VAL A 84 -5.26 -1.00 -3.22
CA VAL A 84 -4.49 0.12 -3.75
C VAL A 84 -4.09 1.06 -2.63
N ILE A 85 -2.79 1.30 -2.52
CA ILE A 85 -2.25 2.34 -1.65
C ILE A 85 -1.86 3.58 -2.46
N TYR A 86 -2.06 4.73 -1.84
CA TYR A 86 -1.66 6.03 -2.37
C TYR A 86 -0.53 6.57 -1.51
N VAL A 87 0.67 6.66 -2.10
CA VAL A 87 1.87 7.12 -1.40
C VAL A 87 2.22 8.52 -1.87
N PRO A 88 2.23 9.53 -0.98
CA PRO A 88 2.54 10.91 -1.35
C PRO A 88 4.00 11.05 -1.74
N PHE A 89 4.27 11.89 -2.76
CA PHE A 89 5.63 12.29 -3.07
C PHE A 89 6.16 13.28 -2.02
N ILE A 90 7.42 13.13 -1.64
CA ILE A 90 8.03 13.95 -0.57
C ILE A 90 8.36 15.38 -1.05
N ASP A 91 8.57 15.53 -2.34
CA ASP A 91 8.92 16.79 -3.02
C ASP A 91 7.71 17.48 -3.68
N HIS A 92 6.60 16.72 -3.87
CA HIS A 92 5.37 17.20 -4.49
C HIS A 92 4.17 16.63 -3.72
N ALA A 93 3.75 17.32 -2.67
CA ALA A 93 2.71 16.84 -1.73
C ALA A 93 1.34 16.58 -2.39
N ASP A 94 1.05 17.22 -3.52
CA ASP A 94 -0.20 17.04 -4.28
C ASP A 94 -0.16 15.83 -5.22
N GLU A 95 1.01 15.21 -5.42
CA GLU A 95 1.17 14.03 -6.25
C GLU A 95 1.18 12.77 -5.40
N MET A 96 0.50 11.72 -5.90
CA MET A 96 0.44 10.40 -5.28
C MET A 96 0.93 9.33 -6.23
N LEU A 97 1.79 8.45 -5.73
CA LEU A 97 2.12 7.20 -6.38
C LEU A 97 1.04 6.18 -6.04
N LYS A 98 0.43 5.58 -7.06
CA LYS A 98 -0.58 4.54 -6.92
C LYS A 98 0.09 3.18 -7.07
N LEU A 99 -0.02 2.32 -6.06
CA LEU A 99 0.59 1.00 -6.01
C LEU A 99 -0.39 -0.06 -5.51
N ASP A 100 -0.17 -1.30 -5.90
CA ASP A 100 -0.81 -2.44 -5.27
C ASP A 100 -0.19 -2.65 -3.87
N ALA A 101 -1.06 -2.76 -2.85
CA ALA A 101 -0.63 -2.97 -1.46
C ALA A 101 0.18 -4.26 -1.27
N GLN A 102 -0.08 -5.28 -2.11
CA GLN A 102 0.61 -6.57 -2.05
C GLN A 102 2.08 -6.49 -2.48
N LEU A 103 2.46 -5.43 -3.20
CA LEU A 103 3.85 -5.21 -3.61
C LEU A 103 4.72 -4.62 -2.49
N VAL A 104 4.11 -4.21 -1.37
CA VAL A 104 4.81 -3.44 -0.34
C VAL A 104 4.72 -4.15 1.01
N GLU A 105 5.80 -4.83 1.39
CA GLU A 105 5.94 -5.49 2.70
C GLU A 105 6.51 -4.51 3.75
N VAL A 106 5.70 -3.55 4.21
CA VAL A 106 6.12 -2.63 5.29
C VAL A 106 5.12 -2.64 6.45
N LYS A 107 5.64 -2.49 7.66
CA LYS A 107 4.84 -2.49 8.90
C LYS A 107 3.96 -1.25 9.10
N GLY A 108 4.04 -0.25 8.22
CA GLY A 108 3.26 0.98 8.37
C GLY A 108 3.15 1.76 7.07
N LEU A 109 1.98 1.75 6.44
CA LEU A 109 1.74 2.47 5.18
C LEU A 109 1.85 4.01 5.35
N HIS A 110 1.63 4.52 6.56
CA HIS A 110 1.66 5.96 6.85
C HIS A 110 3.06 6.59 6.78
N SER A 111 4.12 5.79 6.97
CA SER A 111 5.51 6.24 6.88
C SER A 111 6.06 6.22 5.46
N LEU A 112 5.33 5.66 4.51
CA LEU A 112 5.78 5.58 3.13
C LEU A 112 5.74 6.93 2.43
N ARG A 113 6.80 7.23 1.70
CA ARG A 113 6.89 8.37 0.79
C ARG A 113 7.50 7.93 -0.53
N ALA A 114 7.08 8.58 -1.61
CA ALA A 114 7.72 8.40 -2.91
C ALA A 114 8.69 9.55 -3.19
N ILE A 115 9.74 9.28 -3.95
CA ILE A 115 10.66 10.30 -4.43
C ILE A 115 11.12 9.97 -5.84
N ARG A 116 11.21 10.98 -6.72
CA ARG A 116 11.78 10.83 -8.06
C ARG A 116 13.29 11.05 -8.02
N VAL A 117 13.99 10.19 -8.71
CA VAL A 117 15.44 10.29 -8.87
C VAL A 117 15.76 11.23 -10.04
N SER A 118 16.47 12.32 -9.75
CA SER A 118 16.92 13.30 -10.76
C SER A 118 18.41 13.19 -11.11
N THR A 119 19.10 12.18 -10.60
CA THR A 119 20.56 12.01 -10.73
C THR A 119 20.91 10.57 -11.07
N ASP A 120 22.08 10.33 -11.63
CA ASP A 120 22.64 9.03 -11.96
C ASP A 120 23.58 8.47 -10.87
N VAL A 121 23.64 9.11 -9.70
CA VAL A 121 24.60 8.83 -8.61
C VAL A 121 24.58 7.38 -8.12
N MET A 122 23.49 6.66 -8.33
CA MET A 122 23.32 5.27 -7.88
C MET A 122 23.20 4.28 -9.05
N THR A 123 23.54 4.68 -10.26
CA THR A 123 23.61 3.76 -11.42
C THR A 123 24.70 2.69 -11.16
N PRO A 124 24.44 1.39 -11.39
CA PRO A 124 23.28 0.80 -12.10
C PRO A 124 22.09 0.42 -11.18
N THR A 125 22.18 0.58 -9.86
CA THR A 125 21.13 0.14 -8.91
C THR A 125 19.77 0.78 -9.23
N PHE A 126 19.77 2.09 -9.47
CA PHE A 126 18.61 2.77 -10.05
C PHE A 126 19.05 3.91 -10.97
N LEU A 127 18.20 4.20 -11.94
CA LEU A 127 18.49 5.14 -13.02
C LEU A 127 17.85 6.52 -12.76
N THR A 128 18.32 7.53 -13.45
CA THR A 128 17.63 8.82 -13.52
C THR A 128 16.20 8.64 -14.01
N GLY A 129 15.24 9.25 -13.34
CA GLY A 129 13.80 9.09 -13.60
C GLY A 129 13.15 7.90 -12.88
N ALA A 130 13.91 7.08 -12.15
CA ALA A 130 13.34 6.07 -11.25
C ALA A 130 12.47 6.71 -10.17
N VAL A 131 11.51 5.95 -9.65
CA VAL A 131 10.73 6.30 -8.47
C VAL A 131 11.14 5.36 -7.35
N LEU A 132 11.54 5.93 -6.22
CA LEU A 132 11.86 5.17 -5.01
C LEU A 132 10.71 5.28 -4.03
N LEU A 133 10.39 4.17 -3.37
CA LEU A 133 9.54 4.14 -2.20
C LEU A 133 10.45 4.08 -0.97
N ILE A 134 10.24 4.99 -0.03
CA ILE A 134 11.04 5.09 1.19
C ILE A 134 10.17 4.95 2.43
N ASP A 135 10.68 4.25 3.45
CA ASP A 135 10.09 4.22 4.79
C ASP A 135 10.76 5.28 5.65
N THR A 136 10.01 6.33 6.02
CA THR A 136 10.50 7.44 6.83
C THR A 136 10.59 7.11 8.32
N ASN A 137 10.06 5.97 8.77
CA ASN A 137 10.26 5.48 10.13
C ASN A 137 11.59 4.72 10.30
N ASP A 138 12.16 4.24 9.20
CA ASP A 138 13.46 3.54 9.23
C ASP A 138 14.57 4.50 8.81
N THR A 139 15.20 5.11 9.79
CA THR A 139 16.31 6.07 9.63
C THR A 139 17.67 5.51 10.08
N ASP A 140 17.74 4.21 10.37
CA ASP A 140 18.94 3.55 10.87
C ASP A 140 19.96 3.34 9.74
N LEU A 141 21.19 3.78 9.98
CA LEU A 141 22.32 3.58 9.08
C LEU A 141 22.96 2.21 9.30
N THR A 142 22.29 1.15 8.83
CA THR A 142 22.82 -0.22 8.90
C THR A 142 23.48 -0.62 7.58
N ASP A 143 24.37 -1.60 7.64
CA ASP A 143 25.19 -2.01 6.51
C ASP A 143 24.36 -2.41 5.28
N ASN A 144 24.81 -2.00 4.10
CA ASN A 144 24.21 -2.26 2.79
C ASN A 144 22.83 -1.62 2.55
N LYS A 145 22.23 -0.89 3.50
CA LYS A 145 20.98 -0.17 3.25
C LYS A 145 21.16 0.94 2.21
N LEU A 146 20.12 1.13 1.40
CA LEU A 146 19.95 2.31 0.56
C LEU A 146 19.15 3.36 1.33
N VAL A 147 19.74 4.53 1.53
CA VAL A 147 19.14 5.61 2.31
C VAL A 147 18.99 6.89 1.51
N VAL A 148 17.98 7.65 1.87
CA VAL A 148 17.77 9.01 1.36
C VAL A 148 18.10 9.98 2.47
N LEU A 149 19.05 10.89 2.19
CA LEU A 149 19.48 11.94 3.09
C LEU A 149 18.98 13.28 2.56
N LYS A 150 18.90 14.29 3.43
CA LYS A 150 18.61 15.67 3.04
C LYS A 150 19.73 16.59 3.51
N GLN A 151 20.35 17.31 2.58
CA GLN A 151 21.38 18.28 2.86
C GLN A 151 21.19 19.56 2.05
N SER A 152 21.14 20.70 2.71
CA SER A 152 20.96 22.01 2.07
C SER A 152 19.80 22.07 1.07
N GLY A 153 18.68 21.42 1.41
CA GLY A 153 17.48 21.38 0.57
C GLY A 153 17.47 20.28 -0.50
N ASN A 154 18.60 19.63 -0.75
CA ASN A 154 18.71 18.57 -1.77
C ASN A 154 18.59 17.17 -1.15
N TYR A 155 18.06 16.23 -1.92
CA TYR A 155 18.03 14.81 -1.56
C TYR A 155 19.29 14.12 -2.12
N LEU A 156 19.95 13.37 -1.26
CA LEU A 156 21.12 12.57 -1.59
C LEU A 156 20.76 11.09 -1.43
N PHE A 157 21.16 10.28 -2.40
CA PHE A 157 20.96 8.84 -2.40
C PHE A 157 22.29 8.16 -2.14
N LYS A 158 22.35 7.29 -1.13
CA LYS A 158 23.57 6.63 -0.72
C LYS A 158 23.33 5.19 -0.28
N ARG A 159 24.36 4.37 -0.43
CA ARG A 159 24.47 3.06 0.19
C ARG A 159 25.31 3.16 1.45
N VAL A 160 24.86 2.55 2.53
CA VAL A 160 25.56 2.57 3.81
C VAL A 160 26.57 1.42 3.85
N GLN A 161 27.78 1.72 4.27
CA GLN A 161 28.79 0.75 4.70
C GLN A 161 29.18 1.10 6.14
N VAL A 162 29.01 0.15 7.06
CA VAL A 162 29.40 0.34 8.46
C VAL A 162 30.90 0.08 8.60
N LEU A 163 31.60 0.98 9.26
CA LEU A 163 33.03 0.89 9.59
C LEU A 163 33.22 0.73 11.10
N MET A 164 34.44 0.47 11.55
CA MET A 164 34.74 0.32 12.99
C MET A 164 34.58 1.64 13.77
N ASP A 165 34.76 2.78 13.10
CA ASP A 165 34.79 4.14 13.67
C ASP A 165 33.72 5.08 13.12
N GLY A 166 32.81 4.55 12.25
CA GLY A 166 31.78 5.37 11.63
C GLY A 166 31.02 4.65 10.53
N VAL A 167 30.50 5.42 9.60
CA VAL A 167 29.83 4.94 8.39
C VAL A 167 30.43 5.56 7.15
N ARG A 168 30.47 4.81 6.07
CA ARG A 168 30.78 5.31 4.74
C ARG A 168 29.50 5.33 3.91
N LEU A 169 29.21 6.47 3.33
CA LEU A 169 28.08 6.70 2.45
C LEU A 169 28.56 6.60 1.00
N LEU A 170 28.26 5.48 0.37
CA LEU A 170 28.71 5.13 -0.97
C LEU A 170 27.72 5.61 -2.04
N SER A 171 28.27 5.98 -3.18
CA SER A 171 27.54 6.05 -4.44
C SER A 171 27.79 4.75 -5.20
N ASP A 172 26.75 4.16 -5.81
CA ASP A 172 26.92 2.95 -6.63
C ASP A 172 27.54 3.28 -8.01
N ASN A 173 27.50 4.55 -8.41
CA ASN A 173 28.20 5.07 -9.58
C ASN A 173 29.61 5.57 -9.18
N ASP A 174 30.63 4.92 -9.69
CA ASP A 174 32.04 5.16 -9.37
C ASP A 174 32.53 6.59 -9.71
N ASN A 175 31.78 7.33 -10.53
CA ASN A 175 32.09 8.72 -10.85
C ASN A 175 31.87 9.66 -9.64
N TYR A 176 31.19 9.19 -8.58
CA TYR A 176 30.88 9.99 -7.41
C TYR A 176 31.64 9.49 -6.18
N PRO A 177 32.34 10.35 -5.48
CA PRO A 177 33.13 9.95 -4.31
C PRO A 177 32.23 9.52 -3.14
N SER A 178 32.75 8.61 -2.32
CA SER A 178 32.15 8.26 -1.04
C SER A 178 32.38 9.34 0.01
N ILE A 179 31.53 9.39 1.03
CA ILE A 179 31.63 10.28 2.18
C ILE A 179 31.80 9.42 3.43
N THR A 180 32.86 9.60 4.20
CA THR A 180 33.03 8.92 5.49
C THR A 180 32.62 9.86 6.61
N VAL A 181 31.81 9.36 7.56
CA VAL A 181 31.30 10.10 8.71
C VAL A 181 31.60 9.31 9.97
N ALA A 182 32.33 9.94 10.92
CA ALA A 182 32.62 9.35 12.21
C ALA A 182 31.34 9.21 13.06
N PHE A 183 31.29 8.26 14.00
CA PHE A 183 30.11 8.07 14.87
C PHE A 183 29.75 9.32 15.68
N GLU A 184 30.72 10.13 16.07
CA GLU A 184 30.51 11.38 16.78
C GLU A 184 29.78 12.43 15.93
N ASP A 185 29.94 12.40 14.60
CA ASP A 185 29.37 13.34 13.64
C ASP A 185 28.02 12.83 13.03
N MET A 186 27.59 11.62 13.35
CA MET A 186 26.36 11.02 12.77
C MET A 186 25.12 11.87 13.03
N LYS A 187 25.07 12.62 14.14
CA LYS A 187 23.94 13.52 14.45
C LYS A 187 23.77 14.65 13.44
N SER A 188 24.80 14.94 12.65
CA SER A 188 24.76 15.96 11.60
C SER A 188 24.08 15.46 10.32
N ILE A 189 23.89 14.14 10.19
CA ILE A 189 23.26 13.52 9.02
C ILE A 189 21.75 13.54 9.19
N ASN A 190 21.08 14.19 8.26
CA ASN A 190 19.63 14.17 8.22
C ASN A 190 19.13 13.01 7.32
N VAL A 191 18.86 11.86 7.93
CA VAL A 191 18.31 10.70 7.24
C VAL A 191 16.80 10.88 7.10
N ILE A 192 16.29 10.85 5.87
CA ILE A 192 14.86 10.96 5.56
C ILE A 192 14.18 9.61 5.66
N GLY A 193 14.87 8.55 5.28
CA GLY A 193 14.36 7.17 5.37
C GLY A 193 15.17 6.19 4.54
N THR A 194 14.80 4.93 4.65
CA THR A 194 15.38 3.79 3.93
C THR A 194 14.57 3.46 2.69
N VAL A 195 15.24 3.17 1.57
CA VAL A 195 14.59 2.73 0.33
C VAL A 195 14.09 1.30 0.50
N VAL A 196 12.78 1.11 0.31
CA VAL A 196 12.11 -0.20 0.41
C VAL A 196 11.73 -0.78 -0.95
N MET A 197 11.60 0.07 -1.98
CA MET A 197 11.29 -0.36 -3.34
C MET A 197 11.88 0.60 -4.37
N ILE A 198 12.29 0.05 -5.51
CA ILE A 198 12.82 0.78 -6.66
C ILE A 198 11.95 0.47 -7.87
N ILE A 199 11.42 1.49 -8.53
CA ILE A 199 10.65 1.40 -9.76
C ILE A 199 11.48 2.07 -10.86
N ASN A 200 12.21 1.27 -11.62
CA ASN A 200 12.97 1.73 -12.79
C ASN A 200 12.08 1.75 -14.04
N LYS A 201 12.23 2.76 -14.89
CA LYS A 201 11.70 2.72 -16.24
C LYS A 201 12.70 1.95 -17.11
N VAL A 202 12.20 0.99 -17.85
CA VAL A 202 12.96 0.34 -18.93
C VAL A 202 12.83 1.24 -20.16
N ASN A 203 13.95 1.72 -20.68
CA ASN A 203 14.00 2.47 -21.95
C ASN A 203 14.10 1.52 -23.13
#